data_55c180d206b0078ac9ed146e7e5c6cec
#
_entry.id   55c180d206b0078ac9ed146e7e5c6cec
#
_cell.length_a   1.000
_cell.length_b   1.000
_cell.length_c   1.000
_cell.angle_alpha   90.00
_cell.angle_beta   90.00
_cell.angle_gamma   90.00
#
_symmetry.space_group_name_H-M   'P 1'
#
loop_
_entity.id
_entity.type
_entity.pdbx_description
1 polymer ?
#
loop_
_entity_poly.entity_id
_entity_poly.type
_entity_poly.pdbx_seq_one_letter_code
_entity_poly.pdbx_strand_id
1 'polypeptide(L)'
;MKKNFKIVLGFFLILFLAVVVGMLVVGKKYHFEKSIVINAPVEKVWQNVNSMKAVNSWSPFLDFDKNMKQTYSGVSGQVGDTYHWSGNDEAGEGEEKITALETNKKSSVNIHFIKPFDGYADADVILESEGNATKVTWTFNTEMNYPMNLMKLTMDTKMDKDFGKGLQKLKEISEK
;
A
#
# COMPACT_ATOMS: atom_id res chain seq x y z
N MET A 1 17.83 10.26 -47.37
CA MET A 1 17.07 10.83 -46.23
C MET A 1 15.66 10.26 -46.08
N LYS A 2 14.76 10.28 -47.09
CA LYS A 2 13.35 9.82 -46.97
C LYS A 2 13.20 8.34 -46.56
N LYS A 3 14.09 7.40 -46.97
CA LYS A 3 14.00 5.97 -46.64
C LYS A 3 14.29 5.72 -45.16
N ASN A 4 15.36 6.32 -44.63
CA ASN A 4 15.73 6.16 -43.21
C ASN A 4 14.69 6.80 -42.28
N PHE A 5 14.08 7.91 -42.67
CA PHE A 5 12.99 8.53 -41.91
C PHE A 5 11.77 7.59 -41.80
N LYS A 6 11.38 6.91 -42.88
CA LYS A 6 10.28 5.93 -42.86
C LYS A 6 10.57 4.73 -41.94
N ILE A 7 11.81 4.25 -41.92
CA ILE A 7 12.24 3.15 -41.05
C ILE A 7 12.14 3.57 -39.58
N VAL A 8 12.66 4.75 -39.25
CA VAL A 8 12.61 5.31 -37.88
C VAL A 8 11.15 5.51 -37.45
N LEU A 9 10.32 6.09 -38.32
CA LEU A 9 8.89 6.28 -38.01
C LEU A 9 8.16 4.94 -37.80
N GLY A 10 8.45 3.93 -38.64
CA GLY A 10 7.92 2.58 -38.50
C GLY A 10 8.32 1.94 -37.15
N PHE A 11 9.57 2.09 -36.74
CA PHE A 11 10.04 1.61 -35.46
C PHE A 11 9.29 2.23 -34.27
N PHE A 12 9.12 3.57 -34.27
CA PHE A 12 8.36 4.25 -33.23
C PHE A 12 6.89 3.86 -33.22
N LEU A 13 6.28 3.62 -34.36
CA LEU A 13 4.89 3.15 -34.46
C LEU A 13 4.76 1.75 -33.83
N ILE A 14 5.66 0.83 -34.13
CA ILE A 14 5.66 -0.52 -33.56
C ILE A 14 5.85 -0.45 -32.03
N LEU A 15 6.79 0.37 -31.55
CA LEU A 15 7.02 0.57 -30.13
C LEU A 15 5.77 1.14 -29.43
N PHE A 16 5.13 2.14 -30.04
CA PHE A 16 3.89 2.70 -29.51
C PHE A 16 2.77 1.66 -29.43
N LEU A 17 2.56 0.88 -30.49
CA LEU A 17 1.59 -0.21 -30.49
C LEU A 17 1.89 -1.27 -29.43
N ALA A 18 3.16 -1.64 -29.25
CA ALA A 18 3.59 -2.58 -28.21
C ALA A 18 3.26 -2.07 -26.80
N VAL A 19 3.48 -0.80 -26.54
CA VAL A 19 3.12 -0.15 -25.26
C VAL A 19 1.60 -0.16 -25.05
N VAL A 20 0.81 0.20 -26.07
CA VAL A 20 -0.66 0.18 -25.99
C VAL A 20 -1.19 -1.23 -25.73
N VAL A 21 -0.67 -2.23 -26.45
CA VAL A 21 -1.04 -3.63 -26.21
C VAL A 21 -0.62 -4.07 -24.80
N GLY A 22 0.57 -3.69 -24.35
CA GLY A 22 1.05 -3.98 -23.00
C GLY A 22 0.11 -3.41 -21.92
N MET A 23 -0.33 -2.15 -22.06
CA MET A 23 -1.30 -1.55 -21.13
C MET A 23 -2.61 -2.34 -21.05
N LEU A 24 -3.14 -2.77 -22.20
CA LEU A 24 -4.40 -3.51 -22.26
C LEU A 24 -4.27 -4.91 -21.65
N VAL A 25 -3.16 -5.62 -21.89
CA VAL A 25 -2.89 -6.96 -21.37
C VAL A 25 -2.67 -6.96 -19.86
N VAL A 26 -1.91 -5.99 -19.34
CA VAL A 26 -1.61 -5.88 -17.90
C VAL A 26 -2.86 -5.61 -17.07
N GLY A 27 -3.90 -4.98 -17.66
CA GLY A 27 -5.14 -4.62 -16.96
C GLY A 27 -4.90 -3.57 -15.86
N LYS A 28 -5.97 -3.15 -15.19
CA LYS A 28 -5.94 -2.04 -14.23
C LYS A 28 -5.82 -2.47 -12.78
N LYS A 29 -6.43 -3.60 -12.39
CA LYS A 29 -6.48 -4.05 -11.01
C LYS A 29 -5.13 -4.59 -10.54
N TYR A 30 -4.73 -4.18 -9.36
CA TYR A 30 -3.53 -4.66 -8.68
C TYR A 30 -3.90 -5.13 -7.28
N HIS A 31 -3.42 -6.31 -6.93
CA HIS A 31 -3.54 -6.90 -5.60
C HIS A 31 -2.16 -7.36 -5.14
N PHE A 32 -1.84 -7.07 -3.90
CA PHE A 32 -0.65 -7.58 -3.22
C PHE A 32 -1.01 -7.98 -1.79
N GLU A 33 -0.42 -9.06 -1.30
CA GLU A 33 -0.54 -9.48 0.09
C GLU A 33 0.76 -10.07 0.62
N LYS A 34 0.98 -9.92 1.91
CA LYS A 34 2.09 -10.54 2.62
C LYS A 34 1.67 -10.92 4.03
N SER A 35 2.16 -12.08 4.51
CA SER A 35 1.82 -12.60 5.83
C SER A 35 3.05 -12.84 6.67
N ILE A 36 2.87 -12.78 8.01
CA ILE A 36 3.87 -13.16 9.02
C ILE A 36 3.17 -13.82 10.21
N VAL A 37 3.86 -14.71 10.89
CA VAL A 37 3.41 -15.25 12.19
C VAL A 37 4.10 -14.49 13.32
N ILE A 38 3.31 -13.97 14.25
CA ILE A 38 3.72 -13.21 15.43
C ILE A 38 3.45 -14.07 16.65
N ASN A 39 4.45 -14.29 17.50
CA ASN A 39 4.35 -15.10 18.72
C ASN A 39 3.73 -14.27 19.86
N ALA A 40 2.52 -13.79 19.64
CA ALA A 40 1.73 -13.06 20.62
C ALA A 40 0.22 -13.35 20.41
N PRO A 41 -0.60 -13.30 21.49
CA PRO A 41 -2.04 -13.44 21.38
C PRO A 41 -2.66 -12.38 20.50
N VAL A 42 -3.76 -12.72 19.84
CA VAL A 42 -4.43 -11.84 18.87
C VAL A 42 -4.88 -10.51 19.48
N GLU A 43 -5.25 -10.50 20.75
CA GLU A 43 -5.63 -9.28 21.48
C GLU A 43 -4.48 -8.28 21.60
N LYS A 44 -3.26 -8.78 21.77
CA LYS A 44 -2.05 -7.96 21.85
C LYS A 44 -1.67 -7.38 20.48
N VAL A 45 -1.74 -8.20 19.43
CA VAL A 45 -1.51 -7.75 18.06
C VAL A 45 -2.56 -6.74 17.63
N TRP A 46 -3.83 -6.96 18.00
CA TRP A 46 -4.95 -6.07 17.71
C TRP A 46 -4.70 -4.63 18.17
N GLN A 47 -4.11 -4.43 19.34
CA GLN A 47 -3.79 -3.10 19.87
C GLN A 47 -2.83 -2.31 18.96
N ASN A 48 -2.04 -3.00 18.15
CA ASN A 48 -1.08 -2.40 17.21
C ASN A 48 -1.65 -2.14 15.81
N VAL A 49 -2.90 -2.54 15.53
CA VAL A 49 -3.51 -2.42 14.19
C VAL A 49 -4.88 -1.74 14.19
N ASN A 50 -5.42 -1.42 15.36
CA ASN A 50 -6.81 -0.95 15.53
C ASN A 50 -6.99 0.58 15.42
N SER A 51 -5.93 1.34 15.17
CA SER A 51 -5.99 2.80 15.01
C SER A 51 -4.91 3.29 14.05
N MET A 52 -5.12 4.47 13.44
CA MET A 52 -4.13 5.05 12.53
C MET A 52 -2.79 5.35 13.23
N LYS A 53 -2.82 5.77 14.49
CA LYS A 53 -1.59 5.96 15.28
C LYS A 53 -0.85 4.66 15.54
N ALA A 54 -1.59 3.59 15.83
CA ALA A 54 -1.00 2.26 16.04
C ALA A 54 -0.38 1.71 14.74
N VAL A 55 -1.10 1.79 13.61
CA VAL A 55 -0.60 1.38 12.30
C VAL A 55 0.67 2.15 11.94
N ASN A 56 0.68 3.47 12.13
CA ASN A 56 1.85 4.30 11.82
C ASN A 56 3.06 4.02 12.73
N SER A 57 2.89 3.40 13.90
CA SER A 57 4.03 3.03 14.74
C SER A 57 4.96 2.00 14.11
N TRP A 58 4.46 1.20 13.15
CA TRP A 58 5.22 0.18 12.44
C TRP A 58 5.22 0.36 10.91
N SER A 59 4.45 1.30 10.37
CA SER A 59 4.39 1.58 8.93
C SER A 59 5.78 1.91 8.38
N PRO A 60 6.23 1.26 7.30
CA PRO A 60 7.52 1.55 6.67
C PRO A 60 7.49 2.84 5.86
N PHE A 61 6.31 3.34 5.53
CA PHE A 61 6.13 4.51 4.66
C PHE A 61 6.50 5.83 5.34
N LEU A 62 6.54 5.85 6.69
CA LEU A 62 7.04 7.01 7.44
C LEU A 62 8.56 7.23 7.28
N ASP A 63 9.28 6.22 6.81
CA ASP A 63 10.73 6.32 6.57
C ASP A 63 11.08 7.09 5.27
N PHE A 64 10.10 7.33 4.38
CA PHE A 64 10.32 8.02 3.10
C PHE A 64 10.61 9.52 3.26
N ASP A 65 10.07 10.13 4.32
CA ASP A 65 10.39 11.53 4.66
C ASP A 65 10.30 11.78 6.16
N LYS A 66 11.44 12.02 6.81
CA LYS A 66 11.52 12.33 8.24
C LYS A 66 10.90 13.67 8.63
N ASN A 67 10.71 14.57 7.66
CA ASN A 67 10.11 15.89 7.86
C ASN A 67 8.65 15.93 7.39
N MET A 68 8.06 14.79 7.04
CA MET A 68 6.69 14.67 6.58
C MET A 68 5.72 15.28 7.59
N LYS A 69 4.85 16.17 7.13
CA LYS A 69 3.76 16.71 7.95
C LYS A 69 2.71 15.64 8.13
N GLN A 70 2.32 15.41 9.37
CA GLN A 70 1.38 14.39 9.77
C GLN A 70 0.27 15.00 10.61
N THR A 71 -0.98 14.72 10.26
CA THR A 71 -2.14 15.13 11.06
C THR A 71 -3.09 13.95 11.24
N TYR A 72 -3.74 13.92 12.38
CA TYR A 72 -4.73 12.90 12.73
C TYR A 72 -6.05 13.59 13.05
N SER A 73 -7.15 12.99 12.61
CA SER A 73 -8.52 13.46 12.87
C SER A 73 -9.45 12.27 13.11
N GLY A 74 -10.65 12.55 13.61
CA GLY A 74 -11.57 11.49 14.04
C GLY A 74 -11.27 10.99 15.45
N VAL A 75 -11.94 9.92 15.85
CA VAL A 75 -11.74 9.27 17.16
C VAL A 75 -10.82 8.08 16.96
N SER A 76 -9.65 8.11 17.61
CA SER A 76 -8.66 7.04 17.50
C SER A 76 -9.25 5.67 17.86
N GLY A 77 -9.04 4.68 17.00
CA GLY A 77 -9.54 3.32 17.18
C GLY A 77 -11.04 3.15 16.86
N GLN A 78 -11.62 4.06 16.10
CA GLN A 78 -12.98 3.95 15.59
C GLN A 78 -13.01 4.09 14.05
N VAL A 79 -14.10 3.66 13.44
CA VAL A 79 -14.37 3.95 12.03
C VAL A 79 -14.38 5.47 11.83
N GLY A 80 -13.62 5.95 10.83
CA GLY A 80 -13.40 7.37 10.61
C GLY A 80 -12.13 7.93 11.26
N ASP A 81 -11.36 7.14 12.04
CA ASP A 81 -9.99 7.49 12.44
C ASP A 81 -9.14 7.70 11.17
N THR A 82 -8.60 8.89 11.03
CA THR A 82 -8.00 9.36 9.78
C THR A 82 -6.59 9.88 10.04
N TYR A 83 -5.67 9.53 9.15
CA TYR A 83 -4.31 10.01 9.07
C TYR A 83 -4.09 10.73 7.74
N HIS A 84 -3.57 11.94 7.78
CA HIS A 84 -3.21 12.71 6.59
C HIS A 84 -1.72 13.01 6.61
N TRP A 85 -1.06 12.82 5.46
CA TRP A 85 0.37 13.11 5.29
C TRP A 85 0.65 14.03 4.11
N SER A 86 1.71 14.83 4.22
CA SER A 86 2.26 15.62 3.13
C SER A 86 3.77 15.71 3.29
N GLY A 87 4.49 15.10 2.38
CA GLY A 87 5.95 14.95 2.39
C GLY A 87 6.62 15.39 1.10
N ASN A 88 7.86 14.91 0.91
CA ASN A 88 8.65 15.12 -0.30
C ASN A 88 8.07 14.34 -1.50
N ASP A 89 8.76 14.40 -2.66
CA ASP A 89 8.31 13.74 -3.88
C ASP A 89 8.23 12.20 -3.77
N GLU A 90 8.97 11.58 -2.84
CA GLU A 90 8.92 10.13 -2.61
C GLU A 90 7.72 9.74 -1.72
N ALA A 91 7.47 10.51 -0.67
CA ALA A 91 6.35 10.27 0.25
C ALA A 91 5.01 10.75 -0.33
N GLY A 92 5.01 11.82 -1.12
CA GLY A 92 3.81 12.40 -1.71
C GLY A 92 2.87 13.04 -0.68
N GLU A 93 1.59 13.07 -1.03
CA GLU A 93 0.51 13.57 -0.17
C GLU A 93 -0.69 12.65 -0.26
N GLY A 94 -1.37 12.40 0.86
CA GLY A 94 -2.56 11.58 0.89
C GLY A 94 -3.22 11.48 2.25
N GLU A 95 -4.25 10.65 2.29
CA GLU A 95 -5.05 10.39 3.47
C GLU A 95 -5.30 8.88 3.60
N GLU A 96 -5.24 8.36 4.82
CA GLU A 96 -5.68 7.01 5.19
C GLU A 96 -6.83 7.12 6.19
N LYS A 97 -7.89 6.34 5.98
CA LYS A 97 -9.07 6.37 6.83
C LYS A 97 -9.54 4.96 7.16
N ILE A 98 -9.73 4.67 8.44
CA ILE A 98 -10.33 3.43 8.87
C ILE A 98 -11.80 3.38 8.41
N THR A 99 -12.14 2.37 7.63
CA THR A 99 -13.47 2.13 7.08
C THR A 99 -14.22 1.01 7.79
N ALA A 100 -13.51 0.04 8.38
CA ALA A 100 -14.10 -1.02 9.20
C ALA A 100 -13.12 -1.53 10.26
N LEU A 101 -13.65 -1.94 11.41
CA LEU A 101 -12.91 -2.59 12.49
C LEU A 101 -13.74 -3.80 12.98
N GLU A 102 -13.16 -4.99 12.85
CA GLU A 102 -13.65 -6.23 13.42
C GLU A 102 -12.68 -6.66 14.52
N THR A 103 -13.05 -6.46 15.78
CA THR A 103 -12.18 -6.69 16.95
C THR A 103 -11.49 -8.04 16.89
N ASN A 104 -10.15 -8.02 17.01
CA ASN A 104 -9.28 -9.20 16.96
C ASN A 104 -9.32 -9.97 15.63
N LYS A 105 -9.85 -9.38 14.55
CA LYS A 105 -9.98 -10.04 13.25
C LYS A 105 -9.46 -9.20 12.10
N LYS A 106 -9.93 -7.96 11.96
CA LYS A 106 -9.60 -7.17 10.77
C LYS A 106 -9.69 -5.67 11.01
N SER A 107 -8.70 -4.94 10.52
CA SER A 107 -8.74 -3.50 10.35
C SER A 107 -8.69 -3.18 8.86
N SER A 108 -9.68 -2.44 8.35
CA SER A 108 -9.78 -2.02 6.95
C SER A 108 -9.56 -0.52 6.82
N VAL A 109 -8.74 -0.14 5.87
CA VAL A 109 -8.35 1.25 5.60
C VAL A 109 -8.58 1.56 4.12
N ASN A 110 -9.21 2.70 3.84
CA ASN A 110 -9.19 3.29 2.52
C ASN A 110 -8.06 4.34 2.45
N ILE A 111 -7.31 4.34 1.38
CA ILE A 111 -6.17 5.22 1.12
C ILE A 111 -6.51 6.09 -0.07
N HIS A 112 -6.42 7.40 0.08
CA HIS A 112 -6.53 8.38 -1.01
C HIS A 112 -5.16 9.01 -1.24
N PHE A 113 -4.50 8.65 -2.32
CA PHE A 113 -3.30 9.31 -2.81
C PHE A 113 -3.71 10.61 -3.52
N ILE A 114 -3.13 11.74 -3.12
CA ILE A 114 -3.44 13.07 -3.68
C ILE A 114 -2.31 13.50 -4.61
N LYS A 115 -1.06 13.27 -4.21
CA LYS A 115 0.15 13.56 -4.99
C LYS A 115 1.14 12.41 -4.94
N PRO A 116 1.93 12.18 -6.03
CA PRO A 116 1.95 12.92 -7.30
C PRO A 116 0.80 12.56 -8.25
N PHE A 117 0.06 11.48 -7.97
CA PHE A 117 -1.05 10.99 -8.79
C PHE A 117 -2.26 10.75 -7.91
N ASP A 118 -3.41 11.26 -8.33
CA ASP A 118 -4.67 11.00 -7.68
C ASP A 118 -5.10 9.54 -7.88
N GLY A 119 -5.46 8.86 -6.79
CA GLY A 119 -5.85 7.46 -6.82
C GLY A 119 -6.30 6.92 -5.47
N TYR A 120 -6.96 5.77 -5.50
CA TYR A 120 -7.49 5.11 -4.31
C TYR A 120 -6.95 3.70 -4.18
N ALA A 121 -6.79 3.27 -2.94
CA ALA A 121 -6.51 1.88 -2.60
C ALA A 121 -7.26 1.47 -1.34
N ASP A 122 -7.47 0.18 -1.17
CA ASP A 122 -7.94 -0.42 0.05
C ASP A 122 -6.84 -1.31 0.63
N ALA A 123 -6.63 -1.24 1.92
CA ALA A 123 -5.71 -2.09 2.66
C ALA A 123 -6.41 -2.74 3.85
N ASP A 124 -6.18 -4.03 4.04
CA ASP A 124 -6.66 -4.74 5.21
C ASP A 124 -5.48 -5.31 6.00
N VAL A 125 -5.56 -5.25 7.32
CA VAL A 125 -4.75 -6.06 8.22
C VAL A 125 -5.65 -7.12 8.84
N ILE A 126 -5.45 -8.37 8.44
CA ILE A 126 -6.26 -9.52 8.83
C ILE A 126 -5.49 -10.31 9.88
N LEU A 127 -6.16 -10.66 10.98
CA LEU A 127 -5.61 -11.41 12.10
C LEU A 127 -6.31 -12.78 12.21
N GLU A 128 -5.52 -13.84 12.22
CA GLU A 128 -5.97 -15.21 12.43
C GLU A 128 -5.25 -15.78 13.67
N SER A 129 -6.02 -16.15 14.71
CA SER A 129 -5.45 -16.72 15.93
C SER A 129 -4.94 -18.14 15.67
N GLU A 130 -3.70 -18.41 16.05
CA GLU A 130 -3.04 -19.72 15.97
C GLU A 130 -2.56 -20.14 17.37
N GLY A 131 -3.50 -20.38 18.30
CA GLY A 131 -3.20 -20.67 19.69
C GLY A 131 -2.62 -19.45 20.42
N ASN A 132 -1.34 -19.51 20.83
CA ASN A 132 -0.64 -18.39 21.47
C ASN A 132 0.05 -17.45 20.46
N ALA A 133 -0.09 -17.72 19.17
CA ALA A 133 0.45 -16.92 18.08
C ALA A 133 -0.68 -16.35 17.24
N THR A 134 -0.34 -15.37 16.39
CA THR A 134 -1.26 -14.72 15.47
C THR A 134 -0.63 -14.69 14.08
N LYS A 135 -1.32 -15.25 13.09
CA LYS A 135 -0.98 -15.00 11.70
C LYS A 135 -1.57 -13.65 11.29
N VAL A 136 -0.72 -12.77 10.78
CA VAL A 136 -1.09 -11.45 10.28
C VAL A 136 -0.91 -11.43 8.78
N THR A 137 -1.96 -11.07 8.05
CA THR A 137 -1.92 -10.84 6.60
C THR A 137 -2.23 -9.38 6.32
N TRP A 138 -1.31 -8.70 5.64
CA TRP A 138 -1.50 -7.33 5.19
C TRP A 138 -1.75 -7.33 3.69
N THR A 139 -2.88 -6.77 3.26
CA THR A 139 -3.29 -6.71 1.85
C THR A 139 -3.28 -5.27 1.34
N PHE A 140 -3.16 -5.14 0.02
CA PHE A 140 -3.27 -3.87 -0.69
C PHE A 140 -3.96 -4.11 -2.02
N ASN A 141 -5.03 -3.35 -2.29
CA ASN A 141 -5.81 -3.43 -3.50
C ASN A 141 -5.97 -2.05 -4.11
N THR A 142 -5.68 -1.91 -5.40
CA THR A 142 -5.89 -0.63 -6.10
C THR A 142 -6.28 -0.86 -7.56
N GLU A 143 -6.85 0.16 -8.17
CA GLU A 143 -7.09 0.20 -9.61
C GLU A 143 -6.35 1.39 -10.21
N MET A 144 -5.42 1.11 -11.14
CA MET A 144 -4.59 2.10 -11.81
C MET A 144 -5.11 2.38 -13.20
N ASN A 145 -5.39 3.66 -13.47
CA ASN A 145 -5.77 4.09 -14.82
C ASN A 145 -4.60 4.01 -15.80
N TYR A 146 -4.90 3.90 -17.07
CA TYR A 146 -3.89 3.97 -18.13
C TYR A 146 -3.22 5.34 -18.16
N PRO A 147 -1.91 5.47 -18.36
CA PRO A 147 -0.91 4.42 -18.54
C PRO A 147 -0.29 3.89 -17.24
N MET A 148 -0.74 4.37 -16.07
CA MET A 148 -0.14 4.08 -14.77
C MET A 148 -0.19 2.59 -14.39
N ASN A 149 -1.10 1.82 -14.98
CA ASN A 149 -1.20 0.38 -14.77
C ASN A 149 0.08 -0.40 -15.13
N LEU A 150 0.95 0.15 -15.98
CA LEU A 150 2.25 -0.45 -16.30
C LEU A 150 3.21 -0.48 -15.10
N MET A 151 3.00 0.37 -14.08
CA MET A 151 3.79 0.35 -12.84
C MET A 151 3.70 -0.99 -12.13
N LYS A 152 2.59 -1.74 -12.30
CA LYS A 152 2.42 -3.10 -11.73
C LYS A 152 3.57 -4.03 -12.06
N LEU A 153 4.20 -3.88 -13.23
CA LEU A 153 5.31 -4.73 -13.67
C LEU A 153 6.55 -4.66 -12.74
N THR A 154 6.64 -3.61 -11.93
CA THR A 154 7.77 -3.39 -11.02
C THR A 154 7.35 -3.26 -9.55
N MET A 155 6.04 -3.20 -9.27
CA MET A 155 5.53 -2.95 -7.91
C MET A 155 5.78 -4.11 -6.95
N ASP A 156 5.65 -5.36 -7.40
CA ASP A 156 5.72 -6.54 -6.52
C ASP A 156 7.00 -6.56 -5.68
N THR A 157 8.15 -6.29 -6.28
CA THR A 157 9.44 -6.29 -5.58
C THR A 157 9.50 -5.19 -4.51
N LYS A 158 8.96 -4.00 -4.81
CA LYS A 158 8.93 -2.88 -3.85
C LYS A 158 7.94 -3.18 -2.72
N MET A 159 6.74 -3.62 -3.07
CA MET A 159 5.70 -3.99 -2.09
C MET A 159 6.19 -5.12 -1.17
N ASP A 160 6.84 -6.16 -1.71
CA ASP A 160 7.38 -7.25 -0.91
C ASP A 160 8.39 -6.76 0.13
N LYS A 161 9.28 -5.86 -0.26
CA LYS A 161 10.28 -5.26 0.63
C LYS A 161 9.63 -4.38 1.71
N ASP A 162 8.72 -3.49 1.32
CA ASP A 162 8.14 -2.50 2.24
C ASP A 162 7.15 -3.17 3.21
N PHE A 163 6.29 -4.06 2.71
CA PHE A 163 5.39 -4.85 3.57
C PHE A 163 6.18 -5.78 4.50
N GLY A 164 7.26 -6.38 4.01
CA GLY A 164 8.16 -7.21 4.84
C GLY A 164 8.75 -6.43 6.01
N LYS A 165 9.23 -5.19 5.77
CA LYS A 165 9.74 -4.30 6.83
C LYS A 165 8.65 -3.94 7.85
N GLY A 166 7.47 -3.55 7.36
CA GLY A 166 6.35 -3.17 8.22
C GLY A 166 5.91 -4.33 9.11
N LEU A 167 5.66 -5.50 8.52
CA LEU A 167 5.25 -6.69 9.26
C LEU A 167 6.32 -7.16 10.26
N GLN A 168 7.61 -7.06 9.91
CA GLN A 168 8.69 -7.37 10.85
C GLN A 168 8.69 -6.42 12.05
N LYS A 169 8.49 -5.11 11.82
CA LYS A 169 8.40 -4.12 12.89
C LYS A 169 7.15 -4.32 13.76
N LEU A 170 5.99 -4.67 13.14
CA LEU A 170 4.78 -5.06 13.86
C LEU A 170 5.04 -6.28 14.77
N LYS A 171 5.75 -7.30 14.26
CA LYS A 171 6.16 -8.46 15.04
C LYS A 171 7.00 -8.06 16.26
N GLU A 172 8.03 -7.25 16.05
CA GLU A 172 8.93 -6.80 17.11
C GLU A 172 8.22 -6.03 18.23
N ILE A 173 7.23 -5.19 17.90
CA ILE A 173 6.47 -4.44 18.92
C ILE A 173 5.41 -5.30 19.61
N SER A 174 4.88 -6.30 18.93
CA SER A 174 3.83 -7.17 19.49
C SER A 174 4.38 -8.29 20.36
N GLU A 175 5.63 -8.72 20.15
CA GLU A 175 6.28 -9.77 20.93
C GLU A 175 6.99 -9.27 22.21
N LYS A 176 7.09 -7.96 22.42
CA LYS A 176 7.59 -7.34 23.66
C LYS A 176 6.56 -7.46 24.78
#